data_bd2a31ca77ca2d358ace21a119abae6d
#
_entry.id   bd2a31ca77ca2d358ace21a119abae6d
#
_cell.length_a   1.000
_cell.length_b   1.000
_cell.length_c   1.000
_cell.angle_alpha   90.00
_cell.angle_beta   90.00
_cell.angle_gamma   90.00
#
_symmetry.space_group_name_H-M   'P 1'
#
loop_
_entity.id
_entity.type
_entity.pdbx_description
1 polymer ?
#
loop_
_entity_poly.entity_id
_entity_poly.type
_entity_poly.pdbx_seq_one_letter_code
_entity_poly.pdbx_strand_id
1 'polypeptide(L)'
;MFELDSTLAQHIVDRAMAILPHNINVMDAQGMIIGSGDLSRLHTRHEGAQLVLANRRVVEIDEQAAACLRGVRPGVNLPLLHAERLVGVLGITGAPEVVRPYAELVRMAAEMLMEQRQMQDERHWQRQRHEAWLRQLLDPGHGLGALAADAEHLGLAMHWPRQAVFLELPEHADPLPCQARLLAALGGRAEHWSAALGERLVFWCRPVAHADTLEHWLERADARGWGVARLCAGDPAHDLAE
;
A
#
# COMPACT_ATOMS: atom_id res chain seq x y z
N MET A 1 -0.25 12.90 1.86
CA MET A 1 1.16 13.28 2.11
C MET A 1 1.80 12.09 2.80
N PHE A 2 2.91 11.55 2.27
CA PHE A 2 3.61 10.42 2.90
C PHE A 2 4.27 10.87 4.21
N GLU A 3 4.10 10.09 5.25
CA GLU A 3 4.73 10.27 6.56
C GLU A 3 5.40 8.95 6.95
N LEU A 4 6.64 9.04 7.41
CA LEU A 4 7.41 7.89 7.85
C LEU A 4 6.98 7.54 9.27
N ASP A 5 6.17 6.49 9.41
CA ASP A 5 5.68 6.02 10.71
C ASP A 5 6.66 5.07 11.41
N SER A 6 6.43 4.83 12.70
CA SER A 6 7.27 3.95 13.52
C SER A 6 7.24 2.49 13.08
N THR A 7 6.14 2.03 12.48
CA THR A 7 5.98 0.64 12.00
C THR A 7 6.89 0.38 10.81
N LEU A 8 6.86 1.27 9.81
CA LEU A 8 7.74 1.17 8.65
C LEU A 8 9.20 1.39 9.02
N ALA A 9 9.48 2.37 9.91
CA ALA A 9 10.83 2.64 10.40
C ALA A 9 11.44 1.43 11.09
N GLN A 10 10.71 0.77 12.00
CA GLN A 10 11.17 -0.43 12.67
C GLN A 10 11.33 -1.61 11.70
N HIS A 11 10.42 -1.76 10.73
CA HIS A 11 10.54 -2.79 9.69
C HIS A 11 11.81 -2.62 8.84
N ILE A 12 12.19 -1.39 8.50
CA ILE A 12 13.45 -1.09 7.81
C ILE A 12 14.64 -1.53 8.67
N VAL A 13 14.65 -1.14 9.95
CA VAL A 13 15.72 -1.50 10.90
C VAL A 13 15.86 -3.01 11.03
N ASP A 14 14.77 -3.71 11.29
CA ASP A 14 14.77 -5.17 11.52
C ASP A 14 15.31 -5.93 10.31
N ARG A 15 14.88 -5.54 9.10
CA ARG A 15 15.36 -6.15 7.86
C ARG A 15 16.83 -5.89 7.60
N ALA A 16 17.29 -4.68 7.85
CA ALA A 16 18.69 -4.33 7.64
C ALA A 16 19.61 -5.02 8.68
N MET A 17 19.21 -5.06 9.94
CA MET A 17 19.98 -5.69 11.02
C MET A 17 19.94 -7.23 10.99
N ALA A 18 19.03 -7.84 10.25
CA ALA A 18 19.09 -9.26 9.96
C ALA A 18 20.32 -9.65 9.10
N ILE A 19 20.93 -8.68 8.42
CA ILE A 19 22.07 -8.88 7.50
C ILE A 19 23.32 -8.19 8.03
N LEU A 20 23.18 -6.99 8.62
CA LEU A 20 24.29 -6.14 9.02
C LEU A 20 24.53 -6.22 10.53
N PRO A 21 25.79 -6.41 10.99
CA PRO A 21 26.14 -6.46 12.40
C PRO A 21 26.30 -5.05 13.03
N HIS A 22 25.59 -4.05 12.53
CA HIS A 22 25.67 -2.67 12.94
C HIS A 22 24.32 -2.18 13.46
N ASN A 23 24.31 -1.38 14.53
CA ASN A 23 23.05 -0.78 14.97
C ASN A 23 22.58 0.27 13.99
N ILE A 24 21.32 0.18 13.63
CA ILE A 24 20.67 1.08 12.69
C ILE A 24 19.55 1.83 13.42
N ASN A 25 19.44 3.12 13.16
CA ASN A 25 18.37 3.97 13.64
C ASN A 25 17.68 4.66 12.45
N VAL A 26 16.38 4.78 12.54
CA VAL A 26 15.58 5.60 11.64
C VAL A 26 14.91 6.69 12.47
N MET A 27 15.06 7.93 12.03
CA MET A 27 14.53 9.12 12.68
C MET A 27 13.52 9.81 11.76
N ASP A 28 12.52 10.42 12.35
CA ASP A 28 11.52 11.23 11.64
C ASP A 28 12.08 12.60 11.18
N ALA A 29 11.23 13.40 10.56
CA ALA A 29 11.56 14.75 10.10
C ALA A 29 11.84 15.75 11.25
N GLN A 30 11.60 15.38 12.51
CA GLN A 30 11.92 16.14 13.71
C GLN A 30 13.21 15.65 14.38
N GLY A 31 13.81 14.56 13.88
CA GLY A 31 15.02 13.95 14.40
C GLY A 31 14.79 13.08 15.63
N MET A 32 13.55 12.63 15.85
CA MET A 32 13.21 11.63 16.86
C MET A 32 13.46 10.24 16.32
N ILE A 33 14.07 9.37 17.12
CA ILE A 33 14.27 7.96 16.74
C ILE A 33 12.92 7.24 16.81
N ILE A 34 12.44 6.80 15.67
CA ILE A 34 11.15 6.08 15.50
C ILE A 34 11.34 4.61 15.13
N GLY A 35 12.57 4.19 14.80
CA GLY A 35 12.99 2.81 14.61
C GLY A 35 14.44 2.63 15.06
N SER A 36 14.75 1.56 15.78
CA SER A 36 16.09 1.31 16.32
C SER A 36 16.35 -0.16 16.60
N GLY A 37 17.58 -0.60 16.35
CA GLY A 37 18.05 -1.90 16.85
C GLY A 37 18.30 -1.93 18.34
N ASP A 38 18.49 -0.75 18.96
CA ASP A 38 18.58 -0.56 20.41
C ASP A 38 17.28 0.12 20.88
N LEU A 39 16.33 -0.67 21.36
CA LEU A 39 15.00 -0.20 21.75
C LEU A 39 15.03 0.87 22.85
N SER A 40 16.10 0.92 23.66
CA SER A 40 16.25 1.96 24.69
C SER A 40 16.41 3.36 24.12
N ARG A 41 16.72 3.47 22.84
CA ARG A 41 16.91 4.73 22.12
C ARG A 41 15.64 5.27 21.46
N LEU A 42 14.58 4.47 21.39
CA LEU A 42 13.30 4.91 20.80
C LEU A 42 12.78 6.15 21.54
N HIS A 43 12.15 7.03 20.77
CA HIS A 43 11.57 8.29 21.25
C HIS A 43 12.55 9.27 21.87
N THR A 44 13.86 9.10 21.63
CA THR A 44 14.90 10.07 22.02
C THR A 44 15.33 10.89 20.79
N ARG A 45 15.80 12.11 21.03
CA ARG A 45 16.36 12.97 19.97
C ARG A 45 17.76 12.52 19.61
N HIS A 46 18.07 12.57 18.31
CA HIS A 46 19.39 12.24 17.80
C HIS A 46 20.07 13.49 17.22
N GLU A 47 21.11 14.02 17.90
CA GLU A 47 21.77 15.27 17.47
C GLU A 47 22.40 15.14 16.08
N GLY A 48 22.96 13.98 15.71
CA GLY A 48 23.46 13.72 14.36
C GLY A 48 22.38 13.83 13.30
N ALA A 49 21.14 13.44 13.61
CA ALA A 49 20.01 13.62 12.69
C ALA A 49 19.64 15.10 12.52
N GLN A 50 19.72 15.91 13.59
CA GLN A 50 19.49 17.35 13.48
C GLN A 50 20.45 18.02 12.48
N LEU A 51 21.72 17.57 12.47
CA LEU A 51 22.71 18.06 11.53
C LEU A 51 22.35 17.71 10.06
N VAL A 52 21.84 16.47 9.83
CA VAL A 52 21.37 16.06 8.50
C VAL A 52 20.14 16.87 8.07
N LEU A 53 19.17 17.05 8.98
CA LEU A 53 17.93 17.78 8.70
C LEU A 53 18.20 19.27 8.36
N ALA A 54 19.14 19.89 9.10
CA ALA A 54 19.51 21.29 8.87
C ALA A 54 20.28 21.48 7.56
N ASN A 55 21.18 20.57 7.22
CA ASN A 55 22.09 20.72 6.08
C ASN A 55 21.62 19.96 4.82
N ARG A 56 20.64 19.07 4.93
CA ARG A 56 20.12 18.19 3.86
C ARG A 56 21.22 17.39 3.14
N ARG A 57 22.24 16.96 3.89
CA ARG A 57 23.38 16.19 3.36
C ARG A 57 23.77 15.09 4.33
N VAL A 58 24.57 14.16 3.83
CA VAL A 58 25.21 13.12 4.64
C VAL A 58 26.08 13.76 5.71
N VAL A 59 26.00 13.24 6.94
CA VAL A 59 26.83 13.65 8.07
C VAL A 59 27.54 12.41 8.60
N GLU A 60 28.86 12.44 8.49
CA GLU A 60 29.76 11.46 9.08
C GLU A 60 30.24 11.97 10.45
N ILE A 61 30.19 11.10 11.44
CA ILE A 61 30.55 11.42 12.81
C ILE A 61 31.62 10.43 13.23
N ASP A 62 32.84 10.90 13.37
CA ASP A 62 33.95 10.14 13.91
C ASP A 62 33.95 10.14 15.45
N GLU A 63 34.94 9.51 16.06
CA GLU A 63 35.04 9.43 17.51
C GLU A 63 35.21 10.83 18.19
N GLN A 64 35.94 11.75 17.54
CA GLN A 64 36.16 13.08 18.06
C GLN A 64 34.90 13.93 18.01
N ALA A 65 34.19 13.89 16.91
CA ALA A 65 32.90 14.59 16.76
C ALA A 65 31.84 13.99 17.69
N ALA A 66 31.78 12.66 17.85
CA ALA A 66 30.85 11.98 18.75
C ALA A 66 31.03 12.41 20.20
N ALA A 67 32.26 12.67 20.63
CA ALA A 67 32.57 13.16 22.01
C ALA A 67 31.96 14.56 22.28
N CYS A 68 31.67 15.36 21.26
CA CYS A 68 31.09 16.69 21.38
C CYS A 68 29.55 16.68 21.29
N LEU A 69 28.93 15.56 20.95
CA LEU A 69 27.49 15.43 20.70
C LEU A 69 26.83 14.54 21.78
N ARG A 70 25.63 14.89 22.21
CA ARG A 70 24.92 14.12 23.24
C ARG A 70 24.24 12.89 22.67
N GLY A 71 24.50 11.71 23.24
CA GLY A 71 23.84 10.47 22.87
C GLY A 71 24.17 9.96 21.46
N VAL A 72 25.20 10.52 20.83
CA VAL A 72 25.65 10.14 19.48
C VAL A 72 26.84 9.20 19.59
N ARG A 73 26.85 8.17 18.78
CA ARG A 73 27.99 7.27 18.56
C ARG A 73 28.61 7.54 17.20
N PRO A 74 29.89 7.20 16.98
CA PRO A 74 30.48 7.26 15.65
C PRO A 74 29.60 6.52 14.62
N GLY A 75 29.47 7.11 13.42
CA GLY A 75 28.62 6.54 12.41
C GLY A 75 28.35 7.48 11.24
N VAL A 76 27.46 7.03 10.36
CA VAL A 76 27.03 7.79 9.20
C VAL A 76 25.53 8.02 9.30
N ASN A 77 25.11 9.26 9.07
CA ASN A 77 23.70 9.67 9.05
C ASN A 77 23.37 10.22 7.66
N LEU A 78 22.33 9.67 7.03
CA LEU A 78 21.93 10.01 5.68
C LEU A 78 20.50 10.53 5.65
N PRO A 79 20.19 11.54 4.81
CA PRO A 79 18.81 11.95 4.58
C PRO A 79 18.04 10.81 3.90
N LEU A 80 16.82 10.55 4.39
CA LEU A 80 15.83 9.72 3.72
C LEU A 80 14.91 10.62 2.90
N LEU A 81 14.85 10.36 1.61
CA LEU A 81 14.04 11.13 0.66
C LEU A 81 12.86 10.28 0.17
N HIS A 82 11.73 10.94 0.02
CA HIS A 82 10.56 10.36 -0.67
C HIS A 82 9.97 11.41 -1.59
N ALA A 83 9.89 11.12 -2.90
CA ALA A 83 9.50 12.09 -3.93
C ALA A 83 10.23 13.46 -3.77
N GLU A 84 11.56 13.42 -3.67
CA GLU A 84 12.46 14.58 -3.47
C GLU A 84 12.24 15.36 -2.16
N ARG A 85 11.43 14.85 -1.24
CA ARG A 85 11.18 15.47 0.05
C ARG A 85 11.92 14.73 1.15
N LEU A 86 12.56 15.47 2.04
CA LEU A 86 13.21 14.92 3.23
C LEU A 86 12.13 14.49 4.22
N VAL A 87 12.01 13.17 4.44
CA VAL A 87 10.99 12.56 5.30
C VAL A 87 11.58 12.03 6.61
N GLY A 88 12.89 11.88 6.68
CA GLY A 88 13.57 11.39 7.87
C GLY A 88 15.07 11.26 7.67
N VAL A 89 15.72 10.56 8.58
CA VAL A 89 17.16 10.31 8.59
C VAL A 89 17.42 8.84 8.91
N LEU A 90 18.37 8.23 8.20
CA LEU A 90 18.91 6.91 8.51
C LEU A 90 20.28 7.07 9.15
N GLY A 91 20.51 6.44 10.29
CA GLY A 91 21.82 6.40 10.95
C GLY A 91 22.33 4.98 11.11
N ILE A 92 23.61 4.74 10.79
CA ILE A 92 24.30 3.47 11.06
C ILE A 92 25.49 3.73 11.95
N THR A 93 25.59 2.97 13.03
CA THR A 93 26.69 3.08 14.03
C THR A 93 27.89 2.26 13.58
N GLY A 94 29.07 2.86 13.65
CA GLY A 94 30.35 2.24 13.31
C GLY A 94 31.36 3.26 12.77
N ALA A 95 32.60 2.84 12.49
CA ALA A 95 33.58 3.70 11.86
C ALA A 95 33.07 4.15 10.47
N PRO A 96 33.01 5.46 10.18
CA PRO A 96 32.41 5.99 8.94
C PRO A 96 32.95 5.33 7.68
N GLU A 97 34.23 5.04 7.61
CA GLU A 97 34.91 4.42 6.47
C GLU A 97 34.39 3.01 6.21
N VAL A 98 33.95 2.31 7.27
CA VAL A 98 33.44 0.93 7.19
C VAL A 98 31.96 0.92 6.87
N VAL A 99 31.17 1.77 7.55
CA VAL A 99 29.70 1.68 7.48
C VAL A 99 29.08 2.48 6.35
N ARG A 100 29.80 3.42 5.73
CA ARG A 100 29.27 4.27 4.66
C ARG A 100 28.67 3.49 3.47
N PRO A 101 29.34 2.47 2.90
CA PRO A 101 28.77 1.70 1.80
C PRO A 101 27.45 0.99 2.20
N TYR A 102 27.40 0.46 3.43
CA TYR A 102 26.20 -0.17 3.97
C TYR A 102 25.08 0.84 4.19
N ALA A 103 25.42 2.05 4.68
CA ALA A 103 24.46 3.13 4.89
C ALA A 103 23.76 3.54 3.59
N GLU A 104 24.50 3.67 2.49
CA GLU A 104 23.92 3.98 1.17
C GLU A 104 23.00 2.85 0.65
N LEU A 105 23.39 1.58 0.84
CA LEU A 105 22.56 0.44 0.44
C LEU A 105 21.27 0.36 1.26
N VAL A 106 21.36 0.56 2.58
CA VAL A 106 20.18 0.55 3.46
C VAL A 106 19.27 1.73 3.15
N ARG A 107 19.83 2.93 2.87
CA ARG A 107 19.05 4.09 2.44
C ARG A 107 18.26 3.79 1.17
N MET A 108 18.92 3.26 0.13
CA MET A 108 18.26 2.88 -1.12
C MET A 108 17.12 1.86 -0.86
N ALA A 109 17.38 0.83 -0.05
CA ALA A 109 16.37 -0.17 0.29
C ALA A 109 15.20 0.43 1.09
N ALA A 110 15.49 1.36 2.00
CA ALA A 110 14.48 2.07 2.77
C ALA A 110 13.57 2.94 1.87
N GLU A 111 14.18 3.69 0.94
CA GLU A 111 13.46 4.53 -0.04
C GLU A 111 12.56 3.66 -0.93
N MET A 112 13.03 2.51 -1.42
CA MET A 112 12.22 1.55 -2.18
C MET A 112 11.04 0.98 -1.35
N LEU A 113 11.25 0.68 -0.06
CA LEU A 113 10.17 0.20 0.82
C LEU A 113 9.13 1.29 1.07
N MET A 114 9.53 2.56 1.19
CA MET A 114 8.62 3.70 1.32
C MET A 114 7.77 3.88 0.06
N GLU A 115 8.38 3.81 -1.12
CA GLU A 115 7.65 3.86 -2.39
C GLU A 115 6.65 2.71 -2.55
N GLN A 116 7.09 1.48 -2.22
CA GLN A 116 6.21 0.32 -2.26
C GLN A 116 5.02 0.47 -1.32
N ARG A 117 5.23 0.97 -0.10
CA ARG A 117 4.17 1.22 0.88
C ARG A 117 3.17 2.24 0.35
N GLN A 118 3.65 3.37 -0.18
CA GLN A 118 2.78 4.38 -0.76
C GLN A 118 1.93 3.82 -1.91
N MET A 119 2.53 3.06 -2.84
CA MET A 119 1.79 2.44 -3.94
C MET A 119 0.70 1.46 -3.43
N GLN A 120 0.99 0.72 -2.35
CA GLN A 120 0.00 -0.17 -1.73
C GLN A 120 -1.15 0.61 -1.10
N ASP A 121 -0.85 1.69 -0.37
CA ASP A 121 -1.83 2.54 0.27
C ASP A 121 -2.71 3.24 -0.78
N GLU A 122 -2.14 3.77 -1.86
CA GLU A 122 -2.87 4.37 -2.98
C GLU A 122 -3.83 3.37 -3.64
N ARG A 123 -3.35 2.13 -3.91
CA ARG A 123 -4.20 1.06 -4.46
C ARG A 123 -5.32 0.67 -3.51
N HIS A 124 -5.04 0.62 -2.21
CA HIS A 124 -6.05 0.34 -1.19
C HIS A 124 -7.12 1.43 -1.14
N TRP A 125 -6.72 2.71 -1.12
CA TRP A 125 -7.62 3.85 -1.18
C TRP A 125 -8.49 3.87 -2.45
N GLN A 126 -7.91 3.64 -3.61
CA GLN A 126 -8.66 3.54 -4.87
C GLN A 126 -9.70 2.43 -4.79
N ARG A 127 -9.31 1.25 -4.31
CA ARG A 127 -10.24 0.12 -4.14
C ARG A 127 -11.39 0.45 -3.22
N GLN A 128 -11.13 1.05 -2.05
CA GLN A 128 -12.17 1.46 -1.11
C GLN A 128 -13.15 2.48 -1.72
N ARG A 129 -12.65 3.43 -2.48
CA ARG A 129 -13.49 4.42 -3.17
C ARG A 129 -14.37 3.76 -4.23
N HIS A 130 -13.84 2.83 -5.03
CA HIS A 130 -14.61 2.06 -6.01
C HIS A 130 -15.71 1.22 -5.33
N GLU A 131 -15.39 0.56 -4.23
CA GLU A 131 -16.38 -0.23 -3.47
C GLU A 131 -17.46 0.65 -2.83
N ALA A 132 -17.10 1.81 -2.29
CA ALA A 132 -18.05 2.77 -1.75
C ALA A 132 -19.01 3.26 -2.83
N TRP A 133 -18.50 3.61 -4.01
CA TRP A 133 -19.30 4.01 -5.17
C TRP A 133 -20.25 2.87 -5.61
N LEU A 134 -19.76 1.64 -5.70
CA LEU A 134 -20.60 0.49 -6.06
C LEU A 134 -21.72 0.23 -5.03
N ARG A 135 -21.45 0.40 -3.75
CA ARG A 135 -22.50 0.29 -2.72
C ARG A 135 -23.58 1.35 -2.87
N GLN A 136 -23.19 2.58 -3.24
CA GLN A 136 -24.15 3.65 -3.53
C GLN A 136 -24.95 3.37 -4.80
N LEU A 137 -24.33 2.81 -5.84
CA LEU A 137 -25.03 2.39 -7.08
C LEU A 137 -26.09 1.32 -6.79
N LEU A 138 -25.83 0.44 -5.84
CA LEU A 138 -26.77 -0.63 -5.44
C LEU A 138 -27.83 -0.18 -4.43
N ASP A 139 -27.74 1.06 -3.94
CA ASP A 139 -28.73 1.65 -3.03
C ASP A 139 -29.77 2.45 -3.83
N PRO A 140 -31.04 2.03 -3.83
CA PRO A 140 -32.10 2.69 -4.58
C PRO A 140 -32.37 4.16 -4.17
N GLY A 141 -31.84 4.59 -3.03
CA GLY A 141 -32.01 5.95 -2.50
C GLY A 141 -31.08 7.00 -3.13
N HIS A 142 -30.09 6.60 -3.91
CA HIS A 142 -29.09 7.52 -4.48
C HIS A 142 -29.46 7.98 -5.91
N GLY A 143 -29.21 9.27 -6.18
CA GLY A 143 -29.44 9.86 -7.51
C GLY A 143 -28.37 9.44 -8.52
N LEU A 144 -28.77 8.80 -9.62
CA LEU A 144 -27.87 8.25 -10.65
C LEU A 144 -26.99 9.30 -11.34
N GLY A 145 -27.47 10.55 -11.46
CA GLY A 145 -26.69 11.62 -12.09
C GLY A 145 -25.41 12.01 -11.35
N ALA A 146 -25.45 12.01 -10.02
CA ALA A 146 -24.26 12.25 -9.20
C ALA A 146 -23.26 11.09 -9.31
N LEU A 147 -23.78 9.84 -9.31
CA LEU A 147 -22.97 8.64 -9.43
C LEU A 147 -22.24 8.55 -10.77
N ALA A 148 -22.87 8.99 -11.88
CA ALA A 148 -22.23 9.02 -13.18
C ALA A 148 -21.03 9.99 -13.24
N ALA A 149 -21.17 11.18 -12.66
CA ALA A 149 -20.07 12.13 -12.55
C ALA A 149 -18.93 11.61 -11.67
N ASP A 150 -19.25 10.96 -10.55
CA ASP A 150 -18.27 10.37 -9.65
C ASP A 150 -17.52 9.20 -10.30
N ALA A 151 -18.16 8.39 -11.12
CA ALA A 151 -17.54 7.28 -11.85
C ALA A 151 -16.39 7.76 -12.76
N GLU A 152 -16.59 8.86 -13.46
CA GLU A 152 -15.56 9.47 -14.31
C GLU A 152 -14.34 9.91 -13.48
N HIS A 153 -14.57 10.57 -12.34
CA HIS A 153 -13.51 10.97 -11.41
C HIS A 153 -12.78 9.80 -10.76
N LEU A 154 -13.44 8.65 -10.64
CA LEU A 154 -12.85 7.41 -10.14
C LEU A 154 -12.09 6.63 -11.22
N GLY A 155 -12.12 7.08 -12.47
CA GLY A 155 -11.52 6.38 -13.61
C GLY A 155 -12.21 5.05 -13.93
N LEU A 156 -13.49 4.91 -13.57
CA LEU A 156 -14.29 3.74 -13.90
C LEU A 156 -14.68 3.81 -15.38
N ALA A 157 -14.36 2.75 -16.13
CA ALA A 157 -14.74 2.68 -17.53
C ALA A 157 -16.24 2.48 -17.65
N MET A 158 -16.95 3.47 -18.17
CA MET A 158 -18.41 3.49 -18.34
C MET A 158 -18.84 2.94 -19.71
N HIS A 159 -18.25 1.82 -20.13
CA HIS A 159 -18.61 1.16 -21.39
C HIS A 159 -19.83 0.25 -21.20
N TRP A 160 -20.82 0.41 -22.03
CA TRP A 160 -22.07 -0.34 -22.06
C TRP A 160 -22.17 -1.20 -23.34
N PRO A 161 -22.90 -2.32 -23.38
CA PRO A 161 -23.72 -2.87 -22.27
C PRO A 161 -22.92 -3.58 -21.20
N ARG A 162 -23.46 -3.62 -19.96
CA ARG A 162 -22.87 -4.29 -18.80
C ARG A 162 -23.87 -5.27 -18.18
N GLN A 163 -23.33 -6.28 -17.49
CA GLN A 163 -24.12 -7.28 -16.80
C GLN A 163 -23.73 -7.35 -15.32
N ALA A 164 -24.72 -7.28 -14.46
CA ALA A 164 -24.56 -7.49 -13.02
C ALA A 164 -24.57 -8.99 -12.72
N VAL A 165 -23.62 -9.44 -11.94
CA VAL A 165 -23.47 -10.83 -11.50
C VAL A 165 -23.29 -10.86 -10.00
N PHE A 166 -24.05 -11.70 -9.32
CA PHE A 166 -23.91 -11.95 -7.89
C PHE A 166 -23.38 -13.35 -7.66
N LEU A 167 -22.28 -13.45 -6.94
CA LEU A 167 -21.67 -14.69 -6.50
C LEU A 167 -22.00 -14.91 -5.02
N GLU A 168 -22.80 -15.92 -4.71
CA GLU A 168 -23.08 -16.33 -3.34
C GLU A 168 -22.07 -17.38 -2.91
N LEU A 169 -21.44 -17.15 -1.76
CA LEU A 169 -20.45 -18.04 -1.18
C LEU A 169 -21.08 -18.98 -0.14
N PRO A 170 -20.47 -20.15 0.14
CA PRO A 170 -20.89 -21.04 1.20
C PRO A 170 -20.90 -20.36 2.59
N GLU A 171 -21.61 -20.96 3.53
CA GLU A 171 -21.53 -20.54 4.94
C GLU A 171 -20.08 -20.58 5.43
N HIS A 172 -19.70 -19.51 6.14
CA HIS A 172 -18.34 -19.31 6.68
C HIS A 172 -17.23 -18.97 5.65
N ALA A 173 -17.54 -18.76 4.38
CA ALA A 173 -16.56 -18.27 3.40
C ALA A 173 -16.47 -16.73 3.46
N ASP A 174 -15.24 -16.22 3.51
CA ASP A 174 -15.00 -14.77 3.46
C ASP A 174 -15.10 -14.27 2.01
N PRO A 175 -15.92 -13.26 1.72
CA PRO A 175 -16.08 -12.71 0.37
C PRO A 175 -14.84 -11.94 -0.13
N LEU A 176 -14.01 -11.39 0.74
CA LEU A 176 -12.84 -10.60 0.35
C LEU A 176 -11.79 -11.41 -0.42
N PRO A 177 -11.38 -12.62 0.01
CA PRO A 177 -10.48 -13.47 -0.79
C PRO A 177 -11.09 -13.89 -2.12
N CYS A 178 -12.39 -14.13 -2.19
CA CYS A 178 -13.08 -14.47 -3.43
C CYS A 178 -13.04 -13.29 -4.41
N GLN A 179 -13.39 -12.10 -3.95
CA GLN A 179 -13.29 -10.86 -4.74
C GLN A 179 -11.86 -10.62 -5.24
N ALA A 180 -10.86 -10.80 -4.39
CA ALA A 180 -9.46 -10.63 -4.79
C ALA A 180 -9.03 -11.63 -5.88
N ARG A 181 -9.46 -12.89 -5.79
CA ARG A 181 -9.22 -13.92 -6.81
C ARG A 181 -9.94 -13.60 -8.13
N LEU A 182 -11.18 -13.11 -8.04
CA LEU A 182 -11.95 -12.65 -9.19
C LEU A 182 -11.19 -11.55 -9.94
N LEU A 183 -10.80 -10.49 -9.24
CA LEU A 183 -10.07 -9.37 -9.84
C LEU A 183 -8.71 -9.79 -10.42
N ALA A 184 -7.98 -10.69 -9.74
CA ALA A 184 -6.72 -11.23 -10.25
C ALA A 184 -6.92 -12.05 -11.54
N ALA A 185 -7.99 -12.85 -11.62
CA ALA A 185 -8.30 -13.64 -12.80
C ALA A 185 -8.73 -12.77 -14.00
N LEU A 186 -9.32 -11.62 -13.73
CA LEU A 186 -9.72 -10.61 -14.72
C LEU A 186 -8.55 -9.68 -15.13
N GLY A 187 -7.36 -9.89 -14.57
CA GLY A 187 -6.18 -9.07 -14.86
C GLY A 187 -6.26 -7.65 -14.33
N GLY A 188 -7.08 -7.40 -13.30
CA GLY A 188 -7.22 -6.08 -12.67
C GLY A 188 -7.77 -4.99 -13.59
N ARG A 189 -8.52 -5.36 -14.62
CA ARG A 189 -9.01 -4.42 -15.63
C ARG A 189 -10.02 -3.45 -15.01
N ALA A 190 -9.82 -2.16 -15.23
CA ALA A 190 -10.73 -1.09 -14.79
C ALA A 190 -12.17 -1.22 -15.35
N GLU A 191 -12.36 -2.09 -16.34
CA GLU A 191 -13.64 -2.43 -16.95
C GLU A 191 -14.53 -3.31 -16.05
N HIS A 192 -13.95 -4.03 -15.09
CA HIS A 192 -14.66 -4.92 -14.19
C HIS A 192 -14.81 -4.29 -12.81
N TRP A 193 -16.04 -4.05 -12.39
CA TRP A 193 -16.35 -3.49 -11.09
C TRP A 193 -16.77 -4.61 -10.15
N SER A 194 -16.22 -4.65 -8.95
CA SER A 194 -16.60 -5.65 -7.96
C SER A 194 -16.58 -5.10 -6.55
N ALA A 195 -17.48 -5.60 -5.72
CA ALA A 195 -17.56 -5.30 -4.30
C ALA A 195 -17.97 -6.53 -3.50
N ALA A 196 -17.41 -6.68 -2.31
CA ALA A 196 -17.94 -7.61 -1.32
C ALA A 196 -19.16 -6.98 -0.63
N LEU A 197 -20.29 -7.71 -0.62
CA LEU A 197 -21.57 -7.26 -0.06
C LEU A 197 -21.99 -8.18 1.07
N GLY A 198 -22.07 -7.63 2.29
CA GLY A 198 -22.40 -8.42 3.47
C GLY A 198 -21.40 -9.54 3.73
N GLU A 199 -21.89 -10.66 4.26
CA GLU A 199 -21.03 -11.75 4.74
C GLU A 199 -20.72 -12.83 3.67
N ARG A 200 -21.52 -12.90 2.59
CA ARG A 200 -21.47 -14.05 1.67
C ARG A 200 -21.64 -13.70 0.20
N LEU A 201 -21.75 -12.43 -0.14
CA LEU A 201 -22.00 -12.00 -1.53
C LEU A 201 -20.82 -11.24 -2.10
N VAL A 202 -20.47 -11.57 -3.32
CA VAL A 202 -19.59 -10.76 -4.16
C VAL A 202 -20.38 -10.27 -5.37
N PHE A 203 -20.49 -8.96 -5.50
CA PHE A 203 -21.03 -8.31 -6.67
C PHE A 203 -19.94 -8.15 -7.72
N TRP A 204 -20.29 -8.41 -8.97
CA TRP A 204 -19.43 -8.22 -10.11
C TRP A 204 -20.22 -7.63 -11.27
N CYS A 205 -19.87 -6.42 -11.71
CA CYS A 205 -20.41 -5.81 -12.90
C CYS A 205 -19.37 -5.93 -14.03
N ARG A 206 -19.73 -6.64 -15.09
CA ARG A 206 -18.84 -6.92 -16.21
C ARG A 206 -19.31 -6.25 -17.49
N PRO A 207 -18.41 -5.83 -18.41
CA PRO A 207 -18.82 -5.52 -19.76
C PRO A 207 -19.33 -6.80 -20.46
N VAL A 208 -20.35 -6.68 -21.28
CA VAL A 208 -20.84 -7.78 -22.12
C VAL A 208 -19.95 -7.85 -23.36
N ALA A 209 -18.86 -8.60 -23.26
CA ALA A 209 -18.00 -8.87 -24.41
C ALA A 209 -18.49 -10.11 -25.15
N HIS A 210 -18.41 -10.09 -26.49
CA HIS A 210 -18.95 -11.11 -27.37
C HIS A 210 -18.33 -12.52 -27.24
N ALA A 211 -17.28 -12.71 -26.49
CA ALA A 211 -16.49 -13.95 -26.53
C ALA A 211 -16.56 -14.82 -25.26
N ASP A 212 -16.88 -14.28 -24.09
CA ASP A 212 -16.88 -15.07 -22.86
C ASP A 212 -18.31 -15.24 -22.33
N THR A 213 -18.87 -16.43 -22.51
CA THR A 213 -20.13 -16.78 -21.85
C THR A 213 -19.89 -16.88 -20.34
N LEU A 214 -20.89 -16.49 -19.55
CA LEU A 214 -20.86 -16.61 -18.09
C LEU A 214 -20.59 -18.05 -17.66
N GLU A 215 -21.10 -19.04 -18.41
CA GLU A 215 -20.90 -20.47 -18.23
C GLU A 215 -19.43 -20.87 -18.31
N HIS A 216 -18.71 -20.42 -19.34
CA HIS A 216 -17.28 -20.68 -19.47
C HIS A 216 -16.46 -20.09 -18.31
N TRP A 217 -16.90 -18.94 -17.78
CA TRP A 217 -16.25 -18.32 -16.65
C TRP A 217 -16.50 -19.10 -15.36
N LEU A 218 -17.72 -19.64 -15.15
CA LEU A 218 -18.09 -20.50 -14.04
C LEU A 218 -17.30 -21.81 -14.01
N GLU A 219 -17.19 -22.49 -15.15
CA GLU A 219 -16.39 -23.71 -15.28
C GLU A 219 -14.93 -23.45 -14.85
N ARG A 220 -14.38 -22.33 -15.21
CA ARG A 220 -13.03 -21.92 -14.80
C ARG A 220 -12.94 -21.56 -13.31
N ALA A 221 -13.98 -21.02 -12.71
CA ALA A 221 -14.05 -20.70 -11.30
C ALA A 221 -14.13 -21.96 -10.45
N ASP A 222 -14.96 -22.92 -10.83
CA ASP A 222 -15.09 -24.23 -10.19
C ASP A 222 -13.78 -25.04 -10.30
N ALA A 223 -13.18 -25.07 -11.47
CA ALA A 223 -11.89 -25.73 -11.69
C ALA A 223 -10.75 -25.14 -10.85
N ARG A 224 -10.86 -23.89 -10.40
CA ARG A 224 -9.90 -23.21 -9.53
C ARG A 224 -10.26 -23.28 -8.04
N GLY A 225 -11.33 -23.95 -7.68
CA GLY A 225 -11.75 -24.12 -6.29
C GLY A 225 -12.17 -22.79 -5.60
N TRP A 226 -12.88 -21.92 -6.31
CA TRP A 226 -13.32 -20.65 -5.72
C TRP A 226 -14.47 -20.79 -4.74
N GLY A 227 -15.12 -21.97 -4.73
CA GLY A 227 -16.15 -22.30 -3.76
C GLY A 227 -17.40 -21.42 -3.89
N VAL A 228 -17.81 -21.07 -5.12
CA VAL A 228 -19.06 -20.34 -5.36
C VAL A 228 -20.22 -21.30 -5.19
N ALA A 229 -21.12 -21.02 -4.24
CA ALA A 229 -22.29 -21.86 -3.97
C ALA A 229 -23.40 -21.60 -4.97
N ARG A 230 -23.59 -20.35 -5.38
CA ARG A 230 -24.66 -19.94 -6.30
C ARG A 230 -24.22 -18.71 -7.10
N LEU A 231 -24.66 -18.65 -8.35
CA LEU A 231 -24.49 -17.49 -9.21
C LEU A 231 -25.85 -17.02 -9.71
N CYS A 232 -26.08 -15.71 -9.63
CA CYS A 232 -27.23 -15.04 -10.23
C CYS A 232 -26.69 -13.94 -11.17
N ALA A 233 -27.18 -13.91 -12.40
CA ALA A 233 -26.87 -12.85 -13.34
C ALA A 233 -28.15 -12.18 -13.80
N GLY A 234 -28.14 -10.86 -13.87
CA GLY A 234 -29.22 -10.07 -14.49
C GLY A 234 -29.08 -10.01 -16.01
N ASP A 235 -30.07 -9.43 -16.66
CA ASP A 235 -29.98 -9.08 -18.07
C ASP A 235 -28.92 -7.98 -18.30
N PRO A 236 -28.34 -7.89 -19.50
CA PRO A 236 -27.44 -6.80 -19.82
C PRO A 236 -28.14 -5.44 -19.76
N ALA A 237 -27.60 -4.53 -18.99
CA ALA A 237 -28.03 -3.14 -18.92
C ALA A 237 -27.31 -2.28 -19.96
N HIS A 238 -27.96 -1.27 -20.50
CA HIS A 238 -27.42 -0.38 -21.52
C HIS A 238 -27.08 1.02 -21.00
N ASP A 239 -27.44 1.32 -19.77
CA ASP A 239 -27.03 2.51 -19.03
C ASP A 239 -27.08 2.28 -17.50
N LEU A 240 -26.80 3.31 -16.72
CA LEU A 240 -26.83 3.25 -15.25
C LEU A 240 -28.23 3.13 -14.65
N ALA A 241 -29.28 3.44 -15.40
CA ALA A 241 -30.66 3.46 -14.90
C ALA A 241 -31.37 2.10 -15.01
N GLU A 242 -30.86 1.21 -15.87
CA GLU A 242 -31.30 -0.18 -16.04
C GLU A 242 -30.61 -1.11 -15.06
#